data_4cedbeb711672469254b16c219782ade
#
_entry.id   4cedbeb711672469254b16c219782ade
#
_cell.length_a   1.000
_cell.length_b   1.000
_cell.length_c   1.000
_cell.angle_alpha   90.00
_cell.angle_beta   90.00
_cell.angle_gamma   90.00
#
_symmetry.space_group_name_H-M   'P 1'
#
loop_
_entity.id
_entity.type
_entity.pdbx_description
1 polymer ?
#
loop_
_entity_poly.entity_id
_entity_poly.type
_entity_poly.pdbx_seq_one_letter_code
_entity_poly.pdbx_strand_id
1 'polypeptide(L)'
;MGLDPIAFDIETSGLDEDAVITVAGFAHDLGESIILNVDGRDAPEHQTLTSALDEHSAGAVSLEIVDDEAALLEAMAEIATSQIDGDRHYLTAYNGETWQGGFDLPFCRTRFLDHDMDWPFGDLAYADMMDMVDRFDTQDQRDLVGVYDHLLGNETCDPFEDSEEAVEAFEAAEWLPLLEHNLADIQRTRELALLAGRFVPKSDFSMKNLQPPKK
;
A
#
# COMPACT_ATOMS: atom_id res chain seq x y z
N MET A 1 23.79 5.94 5.70
CA MET A 1 22.88 5.17 4.84
C MET A 1 21.55 5.90 4.90
N GLY A 2 20.81 6.01 3.78
CA GLY A 2 19.44 6.48 3.82
C GLY A 2 18.54 5.35 4.34
N LEU A 3 17.30 5.67 4.72
CA LEU A 3 16.28 4.66 4.98
C LEU A 3 15.77 4.11 3.64
N ASP A 4 15.41 2.84 3.59
CA ASP A 4 14.83 2.20 2.41
C ASP A 4 13.29 2.29 2.46
N PRO A 5 12.61 2.53 1.31
CA PRO A 5 11.15 2.67 1.27
C PRO A 5 10.45 1.32 1.40
N ILE A 6 9.42 1.29 2.25
CA ILE A 6 8.39 0.26 2.25
C ILE A 6 7.13 0.94 1.70
N ALA A 7 6.74 0.61 0.48
CA ALA A 7 5.51 1.12 -0.08
C ALA A 7 4.30 0.39 0.50
N PHE A 8 3.23 1.13 0.71
CA PHE A 8 2.01 0.67 1.34
C PHE A 8 0.80 1.22 0.58
N ASP A 9 -0.19 0.38 0.42
CA ASP A 9 -1.47 0.72 -0.19
C ASP A 9 -2.57 -0.20 0.33
N ILE A 10 -3.83 0.26 0.35
CA ILE A 10 -5.00 -0.52 0.75
C ILE A 10 -6.12 -0.42 -0.28
N GLU A 11 -6.85 -1.53 -0.46
CA GLU A 11 -8.14 -1.52 -1.08
C GLU A 11 -9.25 -1.62 -0.03
N THR A 12 -10.41 -1.05 -0.34
CA THR A 12 -11.56 -1.05 0.57
C THR A 12 -12.84 -1.46 -0.14
N SER A 13 -13.84 -1.91 0.61
CA SER A 13 -15.15 -2.26 0.07
C SER A 13 -16.01 -1.05 -0.31
N GLY A 14 -15.48 0.16 -0.15
CA GLY A 14 -16.15 1.42 -0.43
C GLY A 14 -15.59 2.55 0.42
N LEU A 15 -16.28 3.70 0.42
CA LEU A 15 -15.85 4.92 1.13
C LEU A 15 -16.81 5.32 2.26
N ASP A 16 -17.82 4.53 2.55
CA ASP A 16 -18.80 4.80 3.59
C ASP A 16 -18.32 4.34 4.98
N GLU A 17 -19.11 4.62 6.01
CA GLU A 17 -18.76 4.32 7.41
C GLU A 17 -18.74 2.81 7.73
N ASP A 18 -19.40 1.99 6.92
CA ASP A 18 -19.44 0.53 7.08
C ASP A 18 -18.38 -0.18 6.20
N ALA A 19 -17.58 0.59 5.43
CA ALA A 19 -16.54 0.03 4.57
C ALA A 19 -15.43 -0.63 5.38
N VAL A 20 -14.88 -1.72 4.83
CA VAL A 20 -13.79 -2.50 5.44
C VAL A 20 -12.58 -2.52 4.53
N ILE A 21 -11.40 -2.79 5.09
CA ILE A 21 -10.19 -3.05 4.30
C ILE A 21 -10.32 -4.44 3.67
N THR A 22 -10.16 -4.50 2.35
CA THR A 22 -10.27 -5.73 1.56
C THR A 22 -8.92 -6.30 1.18
N VAL A 23 -7.94 -5.43 0.87
CA VAL A 23 -6.55 -5.79 0.63
C VAL A 23 -5.64 -4.80 1.34
N ALA A 24 -4.52 -5.27 1.86
CA ALA A 24 -3.42 -4.43 2.31
C ALA A 24 -2.11 -4.96 1.72
N GLY A 25 -1.38 -4.10 1.02
CA GLY A 25 -0.13 -4.43 0.34
C GLY A 25 1.07 -3.67 0.86
N PHE A 26 2.22 -4.36 0.89
CA PHE A 26 3.53 -3.80 1.24
C PHE A 26 4.56 -4.24 0.22
N ALA A 27 5.29 -3.30 -0.40
CA ALA A 27 6.42 -3.61 -1.28
C ALA A 27 7.74 -3.19 -0.64
N HIS A 28 8.71 -4.10 -0.62
CA HIS A 28 10.04 -3.94 -0.03
C HIS A 28 11.14 -4.45 -0.98
N ASP A 29 12.38 -4.44 -0.56
CA ASP A 29 13.53 -4.82 -1.40
C ASP A 29 13.62 -6.32 -1.74
N LEU A 30 12.90 -7.18 -0.99
CA LEU A 30 12.89 -8.64 -1.19
C LEU A 30 11.64 -9.13 -1.94
N GLY A 31 10.66 -8.28 -2.17
CA GLY A 31 9.39 -8.61 -2.82
C GLY A 31 8.20 -7.91 -2.18
N GLU A 32 7.05 -8.53 -2.21
CA GLU A 32 5.80 -7.97 -1.74
C GLU A 32 5.12 -8.86 -0.69
N SER A 33 4.45 -8.23 0.27
CA SER A 33 3.57 -8.89 1.24
C SER A 33 2.16 -8.35 1.06
N ILE A 34 1.21 -9.21 0.74
CA ILE A 34 -0.18 -8.85 0.47
C ILE A 34 -1.10 -9.64 1.38
N ILE A 35 -2.09 -9.00 1.96
CA ILE A 35 -3.11 -9.60 2.79
C ILE A 35 -4.46 -9.38 2.10
N LEU A 36 -5.21 -10.47 1.87
CA LEU A 36 -6.55 -10.46 1.29
C LEU A 36 -7.58 -10.83 2.36
N ASN A 37 -8.52 -9.94 2.63
CA ASN A 37 -9.72 -10.25 3.40
C ASN A 37 -10.81 -10.73 2.45
N VAL A 38 -11.25 -11.98 2.60
CA VAL A 38 -12.30 -12.57 1.76
C VAL A 38 -13.70 -12.37 2.34
N ASP A 39 -13.83 -11.76 3.53
CA ASP A 39 -15.10 -11.47 4.20
C ASP A 39 -15.99 -12.72 4.32
N GLY A 40 -15.39 -13.82 4.78
CA GLY A 40 -16.04 -15.12 4.96
C GLY A 40 -16.46 -15.84 3.67
N ARG A 41 -16.01 -15.37 2.50
CA ARG A 41 -16.33 -15.96 1.20
C ARG A 41 -15.26 -16.98 0.76
N ASP A 42 -15.62 -17.83 -0.20
CA ASP A 42 -14.67 -18.76 -0.77
C ASP A 42 -13.61 -18.06 -1.63
N ALA A 43 -12.35 -18.46 -1.47
CA ALA A 43 -11.24 -18.01 -2.31
C ALA A 43 -10.65 -19.21 -3.07
N PRO A 44 -9.97 -18.98 -4.23
CA PRO A 44 -9.14 -20.00 -4.88
C PRO A 44 -8.05 -20.51 -3.94
N GLU A 45 -7.44 -21.65 -4.31
CA GLU A 45 -6.27 -22.14 -3.58
C GLU A 45 -5.18 -21.07 -3.52
N HIS A 46 -4.66 -20.82 -2.31
CA HIS A 46 -3.59 -19.87 -2.03
C HIS A 46 -2.45 -19.94 -3.05
N GLN A 47 -1.96 -21.13 -3.37
CA GLN A 47 -0.86 -21.31 -4.31
C GLN A 47 -1.21 -20.82 -5.73
N THR A 48 -2.47 -20.91 -6.14
CA THR A 48 -2.91 -20.44 -7.46
C THR A 48 -2.78 -18.94 -7.56
N LEU A 49 -3.28 -18.21 -6.55
CA LEU A 49 -3.17 -16.75 -6.49
C LEU A 49 -1.71 -16.30 -6.36
N THR A 50 -0.95 -16.88 -5.43
CA THR A 50 0.47 -16.53 -5.24
C THR A 50 1.28 -16.75 -6.51
N SER A 51 1.07 -17.87 -7.22
CA SER A 51 1.82 -18.15 -8.46
C SER A 51 1.48 -17.13 -9.57
N ALA A 52 0.24 -16.68 -9.66
CA ALA A 52 -0.14 -15.64 -10.62
C ALA A 52 0.51 -14.28 -10.29
N LEU A 53 0.53 -13.89 -9.01
CA LEU A 53 1.17 -12.66 -8.57
C LEU A 53 2.70 -12.70 -8.73
N ASP A 54 3.34 -13.85 -8.47
CA ASP A 54 4.78 -14.03 -8.67
C ASP A 54 5.23 -13.79 -10.14
N GLU A 55 4.33 -13.98 -11.13
CA GLU A 55 4.63 -13.69 -12.54
C GLU A 55 4.86 -12.18 -12.78
N HIS A 56 4.34 -11.33 -11.90
CA HIS A 56 4.38 -9.85 -11.99
C HIS A 56 5.34 -9.22 -10.97
N SER A 57 6.03 -10.01 -10.16
CA SER A 57 6.99 -9.54 -9.18
C SER A 57 8.43 -9.85 -9.60
N ALA A 58 9.33 -8.92 -9.29
CA ALA A 58 10.78 -9.16 -9.42
C ALA A 58 11.36 -9.90 -8.20
N GLY A 59 10.64 -9.94 -7.09
CA GLY A 59 10.95 -10.63 -5.84
C GLY A 59 10.06 -11.84 -5.61
N ALA A 60 9.76 -12.13 -4.35
CA ALA A 60 8.81 -13.14 -3.95
C ALA A 60 7.54 -12.47 -3.41
N VAL A 61 6.37 -12.96 -3.80
CA VAL A 61 5.10 -12.50 -3.23
C VAL A 61 4.72 -13.40 -2.05
N SER A 62 4.55 -12.79 -0.87
CA SER A 62 3.92 -13.43 0.28
C SER A 62 2.46 -13.02 0.32
N LEU A 63 1.55 -13.94 0.07
CA LEU A 63 0.11 -13.72 0.17
C LEU A 63 -0.41 -14.33 1.47
N GLU A 64 -1.20 -13.60 2.22
CA GLU A 64 -2.00 -14.11 3.33
C GLU A 64 -3.48 -13.92 3.01
N ILE A 65 -4.30 -14.95 3.19
CA ILE A 65 -5.75 -14.90 2.97
C ILE A 65 -6.41 -15.06 4.33
N VAL A 66 -7.26 -14.10 4.68
CA VAL A 66 -7.94 -14.04 5.98
C VAL A 66 -9.45 -13.94 5.78
N ASP A 67 -10.21 -14.35 6.81
CA ASP A 67 -11.66 -14.45 6.72
C ASP A 67 -12.39 -13.14 7.03
N ASP A 68 -11.74 -12.21 7.72
CA ASP A 68 -12.34 -10.94 8.15
C ASP A 68 -11.32 -9.83 8.33
N GLU A 69 -11.80 -8.59 8.51
CA GLU A 69 -10.96 -7.42 8.67
C GLU A 69 -10.12 -7.43 9.95
N ALA A 70 -10.62 -8.04 11.05
CA ALA A 70 -9.85 -8.11 12.29
C ALA A 70 -8.57 -8.92 12.09
N ALA A 71 -8.67 -10.05 11.40
CA ALA A 71 -7.52 -10.87 11.04
C ALA A 71 -6.58 -10.15 10.04
N LEU A 72 -7.12 -9.35 9.10
CA LEU A 72 -6.31 -8.50 8.22
C LEU A 72 -5.49 -7.47 9.02
N LEU A 73 -6.11 -6.79 9.97
CA LEU A 73 -5.42 -5.80 10.81
C LEU A 73 -4.36 -6.45 11.71
N GLU A 74 -4.61 -7.67 12.24
CA GLU A 74 -3.60 -8.44 12.98
C GLU A 74 -2.40 -8.78 12.08
N ALA A 75 -2.64 -9.24 10.86
CA ALA A 75 -1.57 -9.55 9.90
C ALA A 75 -0.79 -8.29 9.48
N MET A 76 -1.46 -7.14 9.26
CA MET A 76 -0.79 -5.85 9.04
C MET A 76 0.13 -5.48 10.22
N ALA A 77 -0.35 -5.65 11.45
CA ALA A 77 0.43 -5.35 12.66
C ALA A 77 1.63 -6.29 12.79
N GLU A 78 1.50 -7.56 12.41
CA GLU A 78 2.61 -8.51 12.38
C GLU A 78 3.67 -8.12 11.34
N ILE A 79 3.28 -7.74 10.11
CA ILE A 79 4.21 -7.24 9.10
C ILE A 79 4.93 -6.00 9.61
N ALA A 80 4.20 -5.01 10.14
CA ALA A 80 4.78 -3.76 10.64
C ALA A 80 5.81 -3.98 11.75
N THR A 81 5.58 -4.95 12.64
CA THR A 81 6.45 -5.19 13.81
C THR A 81 7.55 -6.22 13.56
N SER A 82 7.37 -7.16 12.62
CA SER A 82 8.32 -8.26 12.38
C SER A 82 9.20 -8.06 11.15
N GLN A 83 8.71 -7.34 10.14
CA GLN A 83 9.40 -7.18 8.85
C GLN A 83 9.93 -5.76 8.61
N ILE A 84 9.36 -4.74 9.28
CA ILE A 84 9.75 -3.34 9.10
C ILE A 84 10.60 -2.88 10.28
N ASP A 85 11.84 -2.50 10.02
CA ASP A 85 12.79 -1.95 11.00
C ASP A 85 12.86 -0.42 10.83
N GLY A 86 12.32 0.34 11.76
CA GLY A 86 12.28 1.81 11.71
C GLY A 86 13.66 2.50 11.68
N ASP A 87 14.74 1.80 12.05
CA ASP A 87 16.12 2.30 11.90
C ASP A 87 16.64 2.16 10.46
N ARG A 88 15.99 1.35 9.63
CA ARG A 88 16.39 1.02 8.27
C ARG A 88 15.37 1.41 7.21
N HIS A 89 14.10 1.47 7.58
CA HIS A 89 12.99 1.67 6.66
C HIS A 89 12.17 2.91 7.01
N TYR A 90 11.47 3.43 6.02
CA TYR A 90 10.37 4.36 6.20
C TYR A 90 9.15 3.87 5.42
N LEU A 91 7.95 4.12 5.96
CA LEU A 91 6.70 3.82 5.26
C LEU A 91 6.42 4.91 4.22
N THR A 92 5.89 4.51 3.08
CA THR A 92 5.47 5.44 2.03
C THR A 92 4.20 4.96 1.35
N ALA A 93 3.32 5.88 1.01
CA ALA A 93 2.14 5.65 0.18
C ALA A 93 2.02 6.78 -0.85
N TYR A 94 1.12 6.65 -1.78
CA TYR A 94 0.79 7.73 -2.71
C TYR A 94 -0.50 8.41 -2.26
N ASN A 95 -0.41 9.64 -1.77
CA ASN A 95 -1.54 10.36 -1.17
C ASN A 95 -2.18 9.63 0.03
N GLY A 96 -1.36 8.92 0.81
CA GLY A 96 -1.84 8.07 1.90
C GLY A 96 -2.17 8.82 3.20
N GLU A 97 -1.86 10.12 3.33
CA GLU A 97 -2.08 10.88 4.57
C GLU A 97 -2.87 12.18 4.33
N THR A 98 -3.47 12.74 5.36
CA THR A 98 -4.51 13.78 5.33
C THR A 98 -4.11 15.14 4.77
N TRP A 99 -2.84 15.52 4.74
CA TRP A 99 -2.44 16.88 4.37
C TRP A 99 -2.67 17.26 2.90
N GLN A 100 -2.94 16.27 2.04
CA GLN A 100 -3.41 16.48 0.66
C GLN A 100 -4.76 15.81 0.37
N GLY A 101 -5.50 15.40 1.41
CA GLY A 101 -6.76 14.70 1.28
C GLY A 101 -6.60 13.18 1.12
N GLY A 102 -5.45 12.64 1.56
CA GLY A 102 -5.16 11.21 1.51
C GLY A 102 -6.07 10.36 2.39
N PHE A 103 -6.14 9.08 2.05
CA PHE A 103 -7.16 8.18 2.55
C PHE A 103 -6.60 7.02 3.40
N ASP A 104 -5.53 6.35 2.97
CA ASP A 104 -5.11 5.04 3.51
C ASP A 104 -4.83 5.05 5.00
N LEU A 105 -3.89 5.89 5.46
CA LEU A 105 -3.52 5.93 6.88
C LEU A 105 -4.64 6.45 7.79
N PRO A 106 -5.42 7.49 7.42
CA PRO A 106 -6.62 7.87 8.16
C PRO A 106 -7.66 6.76 8.27
N PHE A 107 -7.92 6.04 7.19
CA PHE A 107 -8.85 4.92 7.18
C PHE A 107 -8.34 3.79 8.08
N CYS A 108 -7.11 3.36 7.91
CA CYS A 108 -6.47 2.36 8.78
C CYS A 108 -6.56 2.74 10.26
N ARG A 109 -6.25 4.01 10.64
CA ARG A 109 -6.36 4.44 12.04
C ARG A 109 -7.77 4.25 12.61
N THR A 110 -8.80 4.54 11.80
CA THR A 110 -10.19 4.35 12.19
C THR A 110 -10.47 2.86 12.38
N ARG A 111 -10.05 2.00 11.46
CA ARG A 111 -10.29 0.55 11.57
C ARG A 111 -9.55 -0.06 12.76
N PHE A 112 -8.28 0.29 12.99
CA PHE A 112 -7.56 -0.15 14.20
C PHE A 112 -8.27 0.30 15.49
N LEU A 113 -8.80 1.54 15.53
CA LEU A 113 -9.58 2.04 16.67
C LEU A 113 -10.88 1.26 16.87
N ASP A 114 -11.64 0.99 15.80
CA ASP A 114 -12.92 0.29 15.85
C ASP A 114 -12.76 -1.16 16.34
N HIS A 115 -11.62 -1.77 16.06
CA HIS A 115 -11.25 -3.12 16.53
C HIS A 115 -10.51 -3.14 17.86
N ASP A 116 -10.35 -1.99 18.56
CA ASP A 116 -9.62 -1.88 19.84
C ASP A 116 -8.17 -2.39 19.77
N MET A 117 -7.51 -2.17 18.63
CA MET A 117 -6.13 -2.57 18.34
C MET A 117 -5.17 -1.39 18.44
N ASP A 118 -3.93 -1.66 18.86
CA ASP A 118 -2.87 -0.66 18.89
C ASP A 118 -2.40 -0.27 17.48
N TRP A 119 -2.02 1.02 17.30
CA TRP A 119 -1.47 1.51 16.04
C TRP A 119 -0.08 0.93 15.76
N PRO A 120 0.11 0.11 14.70
CA PRO A 120 1.36 -0.64 14.52
C PRO A 120 2.49 0.17 13.86
N PHE A 121 2.18 1.27 13.17
CA PHE A 121 3.16 2.05 12.41
C PHE A 121 3.80 3.19 13.24
N GLY A 122 3.57 3.23 14.55
CA GLY A 122 3.99 4.33 15.41
C GLY A 122 5.49 4.59 15.43
N ASP A 123 6.30 3.59 15.27
CA ASP A 123 7.77 3.70 15.32
C ASP A 123 8.40 3.98 13.93
N LEU A 124 7.58 4.20 12.89
CA LEU A 124 8.04 4.43 11.53
C LEU A 124 8.04 5.91 11.15
N ALA A 125 9.08 6.31 10.40
CA ALA A 125 9.01 7.54 9.61
C ALA A 125 8.12 7.31 8.38
N TYR A 126 7.49 8.38 7.88
CA TYR A 126 6.61 8.33 6.72
C TYR A 126 6.94 9.46 5.74
N ALA A 127 6.97 9.15 4.46
CA ALA A 127 7.05 10.11 3.38
C ALA A 127 5.97 9.83 2.35
N ASP A 128 5.16 10.84 2.01
CA ASP A 128 4.14 10.71 0.97
C ASP A 128 4.75 10.91 -0.41
N MET A 129 4.50 10.00 -1.33
CA MET A 129 5.09 10.11 -2.67
C MET A 129 4.42 11.20 -3.50
N MET A 130 3.18 11.54 -3.27
CA MET A 130 2.56 12.69 -3.92
C MET A 130 3.29 14.00 -3.59
N ASP A 131 3.77 14.18 -2.35
CA ASP A 131 4.61 15.32 -1.97
C ASP A 131 5.98 15.30 -2.66
N MET A 132 6.55 14.11 -2.87
CA MET A 132 7.88 13.96 -3.46
C MET A 132 7.85 14.15 -4.97
N VAL A 133 6.81 13.67 -5.66
CA VAL A 133 6.68 13.81 -7.11
C VAL A 133 6.41 15.25 -7.54
N ASP A 134 5.92 16.12 -6.66
CA ASP A 134 5.84 17.57 -6.90
C ASP A 134 7.21 18.24 -7.16
N ARG A 135 8.32 17.52 -6.96
CA ARG A 135 9.68 17.96 -7.31
C ARG A 135 10.09 17.62 -8.73
N PHE A 136 9.22 16.95 -9.49
CA PHE A 136 9.44 16.59 -10.90
C PHE A 136 8.47 17.38 -11.79
N ASP A 137 8.83 17.55 -13.05
CA ASP A 137 7.90 18.05 -14.06
C ASP A 137 7.02 16.88 -14.54
N THR A 138 5.84 16.78 -13.96
CA THR A 138 4.87 15.71 -14.27
C THR A 138 3.83 16.12 -15.32
N GLN A 139 3.97 17.32 -15.92
CA GLN A 139 3.02 17.87 -16.90
C GLN A 139 1.56 17.87 -16.41
N ASP A 140 1.38 18.25 -15.16
CA ASP A 140 0.09 18.32 -14.47
C ASP A 140 -0.56 16.95 -14.11
N GLN A 141 0.12 15.83 -14.33
CA GLN A 141 -0.31 14.54 -13.78
C GLN A 141 -0.26 14.57 -12.24
N ARG A 142 -1.29 14.02 -11.59
CA ARG A 142 -1.43 14.05 -10.12
C ARG A 142 -1.82 12.71 -9.52
N ASP A 143 -2.45 11.84 -10.29
CA ASP A 143 -2.76 10.47 -9.87
C ASP A 143 -1.53 9.57 -10.00
N LEU A 144 -1.54 8.45 -9.26
CA LEU A 144 -0.42 7.53 -9.20
C LEU A 144 -0.03 7.00 -10.58
N VAL A 145 -1.03 6.55 -11.35
CA VAL A 145 -0.83 5.92 -12.66
C VAL A 145 -0.23 6.93 -13.65
N GLY A 146 -0.86 8.11 -13.77
CA GLY A 146 -0.42 9.16 -14.70
C GLY A 146 0.99 9.67 -14.38
N VAL A 147 1.33 9.84 -13.10
CA VAL A 147 2.68 10.24 -12.67
C VAL A 147 3.69 9.14 -12.96
N TYR A 148 3.35 7.89 -12.64
CA TYR A 148 4.22 6.75 -12.88
C TYR A 148 4.52 6.56 -14.36
N ASP A 149 3.50 6.57 -15.20
CA ASP A 149 3.64 6.45 -16.65
C ASP A 149 4.49 7.57 -17.25
N HIS A 150 4.30 8.79 -16.75
CA HIS A 150 5.07 9.95 -17.22
C HIS A 150 6.55 9.88 -16.85
N LEU A 151 6.88 9.45 -15.61
CA LEU A 151 8.25 9.48 -15.09
C LEU A 151 9.04 8.20 -15.38
N LEU A 152 8.40 7.05 -15.37
CA LEU A 152 9.02 5.73 -15.49
C LEU A 152 8.51 4.94 -16.71
N GLY A 153 7.19 4.93 -16.94
CA GLY A 153 6.58 4.34 -18.15
C GLY A 153 6.77 2.83 -18.27
N ASN A 154 6.91 2.11 -17.14
CA ASN A 154 7.02 0.67 -17.15
C ASN A 154 5.62 0.03 -17.21
N GLU A 155 5.51 -1.13 -17.84
CA GLU A 155 4.28 -1.93 -17.81
C GLU A 155 4.05 -2.48 -16.40
N THR A 156 2.79 -2.48 -15.96
CA THR A 156 2.34 -3.07 -14.69
C THR A 156 1.23 -4.09 -14.93
N CYS A 157 0.92 -4.90 -13.93
CA CYS A 157 -0.13 -5.92 -14.02
C CYS A 157 -1.54 -5.39 -13.74
N ASP A 158 -1.73 -4.09 -13.57
CA ASP A 158 -3.00 -3.50 -13.19
C ASP A 158 -4.08 -3.77 -14.24
N PRO A 159 -5.17 -4.47 -13.86
CA PRO A 159 -6.25 -4.80 -14.79
C PRO A 159 -7.32 -3.69 -14.88
N PHE A 160 -7.26 -2.66 -14.01
CA PHE A 160 -8.30 -1.65 -13.85
C PHE A 160 -7.89 -0.30 -14.45
N GLU A 161 -8.89 0.45 -14.91
CA GLU A 161 -8.73 1.82 -15.40
C GLU A 161 -9.00 2.86 -14.29
N ASP A 162 -9.84 2.48 -13.29
CA ASP A 162 -10.11 3.32 -12.12
C ASP A 162 -10.33 2.49 -10.85
N SER A 163 -10.22 3.15 -9.67
CA SER A 163 -10.29 2.49 -8.36
C SER A 163 -11.70 1.99 -8.00
N GLU A 164 -12.76 2.43 -8.69
CA GLU A 164 -14.12 1.93 -8.43
C GLU A 164 -14.25 0.47 -8.87
N GLU A 165 -13.47 0.04 -9.87
CA GLU A 165 -13.43 -1.35 -10.34
C GLU A 165 -12.89 -2.32 -9.28
N ALA A 166 -12.03 -1.87 -8.37
CA ALA A 166 -11.54 -2.67 -7.25
C ALA A 166 -12.68 -3.02 -6.26
N VAL A 167 -13.59 -2.07 -6.01
CA VAL A 167 -14.79 -2.31 -5.19
C VAL A 167 -15.70 -3.33 -5.87
N GLU A 168 -15.95 -3.18 -7.18
CA GLU A 168 -16.77 -4.11 -7.96
C GLU A 168 -16.16 -5.52 -7.98
N ALA A 169 -14.84 -5.63 -8.14
CA ALA A 169 -14.11 -6.90 -8.11
C ALA A 169 -14.22 -7.59 -6.73
N PHE A 170 -14.11 -6.80 -5.64
CA PHE A 170 -14.35 -7.33 -4.30
C PHE A 170 -15.78 -7.86 -4.14
N GLU A 171 -16.80 -7.08 -4.55
CA GLU A 171 -18.22 -7.51 -4.48
C GLU A 171 -18.49 -8.78 -5.29
N ALA A 172 -17.85 -8.91 -6.45
CA ALA A 172 -17.96 -10.07 -7.34
C ALA A 172 -17.09 -11.27 -6.92
N ALA A 173 -16.25 -11.15 -5.87
CA ALA A 173 -15.24 -12.12 -5.46
C ALA A 173 -14.22 -12.44 -6.58
N GLU A 174 -13.89 -11.44 -7.37
CA GLU A 174 -12.83 -11.51 -8.41
C GLU A 174 -11.47 -11.21 -7.79
N TRP A 175 -10.97 -12.16 -6.97
CA TRP A 175 -9.81 -11.96 -6.11
C TRP A 175 -8.50 -11.67 -6.85
N LEU A 176 -8.23 -12.32 -7.98
CA LEU A 176 -6.98 -12.13 -8.69
C LEU A 176 -6.86 -10.73 -9.28
N PRO A 177 -7.85 -10.17 -10.02
CA PRO A 177 -7.78 -8.79 -10.49
C PRO A 177 -7.60 -7.76 -9.35
N LEU A 178 -8.31 -7.96 -8.22
CA LEU A 178 -8.18 -7.10 -7.06
C LEU A 178 -6.76 -7.12 -6.46
N LEU A 179 -6.15 -8.29 -6.38
CA LEU A 179 -4.78 -8.46 -5.90
C LEU A 179 -3.74 -7.89 -6.87
N GLU A 180 -3.96 -8.05 -8.18
CA GLU A 180 -3.09 -7.48 -9.23
C GLU A 180 -3.11 -5.96 -9.22
N HIS A 181 -4.27 -5.35 -8.97
CA HIS A 181 -4.39 -3.90 -8.81
C HIS A 181 -3.55 -3.38 -7.63
N ASN A 182 -3.78 -3.91 -6.42
CA ASN A 182 -3.01 -3.53 -5.24
C ASN A 182 -1.50 -3.80 -5.43
N LEU A 183 -1.12 -4.95 -6.03
CA LEU A 183 0.28 -5.25 -6.34
C LEU A 183 0.89 -4.18 -7.24
N ALA A 184 0.18 -3.74 -8.28
CA ALA A 184 0.65 -2.69 -9.19
C ALA A 184 0.84 -1.37 -8.46
N ASP A 185 -0.07 -0.98 -7.56
CA ASP A 185 -0.01 0.30 -6.86
C ASP A 185 1.11 0.35 -5.81
N ILE A 186 1.35 -0.72 -5.07
CA ILE A 186 2.52 -0.77 -4.17
C ILE A 186 3.85 -0.78 -4.94
N GLN A 187 3.91 -1.44 -6.11
CA GLN A 187 5.10 -1.43 -6.97
C GLN A 187 5.36 -0.04 -7.55
N ARG A 188 4.34 0.62 -8.13
CA ARG A 188 4.42 2.00 -8.63
C ARG A 188 4.90 2.95 -7.55
N THR A 189 4.28 2.89 -6.38
CA THR A 189 4.63 3.74 -5.24
C THR A 189 6.08 3.53 -4.80
N ARG A 190 6.53 2.26 -4.73
CA ARG A 190 7.92 1.94 -4.36
C ARG A 190 8.92 2.44 -5.40
N GLU A 191 8.66 2.26 -6.68
CA GLU A 191 9.55 2.72 -7.75
C GLU A 191 9.65 4.25 -7.78
N LEU A 192 8.54 4.97 -7.56
CA LEU A 192 8.55 6.42 -7.39
C LEU A 192 9.36 6.85 -6.15
N ALA A 193 9.27 6.13 -5.04
CA ALA A 193 10.06 6.39 -3.85
C ALA A 193 11.57 6.19 -4.09
N LEU A 194 11.95 5.15 -4.82
CA LEU A 194 13.33 4.91 -5.21
C LEU A 194 13.83 6.00 -6.19
N LEU A 195 12.99 6.45 -7.12
CA LEU A 195 13.29 7.57 -8.00
C LEU A 195 13.50 8.85 -7.21
N ALA A 196 12.57 9.19 -6.31
CA ALA A 196 12.65 10.37 -5.44
C ALA A 196 13.93 10.35 -4.58
N GLY A 197 14.26 9.21 -3.99
CA GLY A 197 15.48 9.01 -3.20
C GLY A 197 16.78 9.27 -3.95
N ARG A 198 16.77 9.22 -5.29
CA ARG A 198 17.92 9.50 -6.16
C ARG A 198 18.02 10.93 -6.63
N PHE A 199 16.91 11.64 -6.79
CA PHE A 199 16.85 12.93 -7.46
C PHE A 199 16.38 14.08 -6.58
N VAL A 200 15.53 13.82 -5.56
CA VAL A 200 15.03 14.86 -4.66
C VAL A 200 16.12 15.22 -3.65
N PRO A 201 16.46 16.53 -3.48
CA PRO A 201 17.45 16.94 -2.49
C PRO A 201 17.03 16.51 -1.09
N LYS A 202 17.99 16.06 -0.28
CA LYS A 202 17.74 15.62 1.10
C LYS A 202 17.03 16.68 1.95
N SER A 203 17.28 17.97 1.69
CA SER A 203 16.60 19.10 2.37
C SER A 203 15.12 19.17 2.06
N ASP A 204 14.68 18.66 0.93
CA ASP A 204 13.32 18.72 0.42
C ASP A 204 12.58 17.39 0.63
N PHE A 205 13.31 16.36 1.04
CA PHE A 205 12.75 15.05 1.37
C PHE A 205 12.15 15.10 2.78
N SER A 206 10.85 15.42 2.84
CA SER A 206 10.14 15.62 4.11
C SER A 206 9.60 14.30 4.65
N MET A 207 10.17 13.83 5.75
CA MET A 207 9.61 12.69 6.50
C MET A 207 8.82 13.18 7.70
N LYS A 208 7.66 12.57 7.91
CA LYS A 208 6.80 12.75 9.09
C LYS A 208 7.06 11.61 10.08
N ASN A 209 6.71 11.83 11.33
CA ASN A 209 6.72 10.79 12.36
C ASN A 209 5.28 10.32 12.60
N LEU A 210 5.03 9.03 12.50
CA LEU A 210 3.71 8.43 12.73
C LEU A 210 3.44 8.11 14.21
N GLN A 211 4.39 8.39 15.10
CA GLN A 211 4.30 8.07 16.53
C GLN A 211 3.20 8.89 17.22
N PRO A 212 2.22 8.24 17.86
CA PRO A 212 1.25 8.94 18.69
C PRO A 212 1.94 9.64 19.87
N PRO A 213 1.45 10.81 20.34
CA PRO A 213 2.04 11.56 21.46
C PRO A 213 1.88 10.86 22.82
N LYS A 214 1.05 9.83 22.87
CA LYS A 214 0.83 8.98 24.05
C LYS A 214 0.78 7.53 23.61
N LYS A 215 1.54 6.70 24.34
CA LYS A 215 1.41 5.23 24.30
C LYS A 215 0.32 4.79 25.25
#